data_313141795be89a16a7aeac8529cc0f9c
#
_entry.id   313141795be89a16a7aeac8529cc0f9c
#
_cell.length_a   1.000
_cell.length_b   1.000
_cell.length_c   1.000
_cell.angle_alpha   90.00
_cell.angle_beta   90.00
_cell.angle_gamma   90.00
#
_symmetry.space_group_name_H-M   'P 1'
#
loop_
_entity.id
_entity.type
_entity.pdbx_description
1 polymer ?
#
loop_
_entity_poly.entity_id
_entity_poly.type
_entity_poly.pdbx_seq_one_letter_code
_entity_poly.pdbx_strand_id
1 'polypeptide(L)'
;MRIGLSYDLKMGVTGQHAVDDALEEYDSPDTVELITAAFESRGHEVVRLGGGEQFLDNVRHEKVDIAFNIAEGRGSHRSREAQIPSILEMLDIPYTGSDPQCLAVCLDKPATKKLVAADDIITPKWLTMASEQELRCTAWEDFPYPAIVKPAYEGSSKGIRFTSLAYSAKQAQKEALRTLECYRQPVMIEEFIDGDEVAVGIIGNNPHRIVGIMRVVPRKKNGHFIYSLEVKRDYLNLVDYECPAHLDPEAMEKLAESSLKVFEALGCRDFARVDFRVSPEGIPYFIEINPLPGLGTYSDLIIMAKMMGWKHKEVIGAVLDAALERYPQCVRV
;
A
#
# COMPACT_ATOMS: atom_id res chain seq x y z
N MET A 1 12.11 -26.03 1.06
CA MET A 1 11.29 -25.54 2.16
C MET A 1 9.82 -25.71 1.85
N ARG A 2 8.96 -25.85 2.86
CA ARG A 2 7.50 -25.74 2.75
C ARG A 2 7.10 -24.30 3.05
N ILE A 3 6.64 -23.58 2.06
CA ILE A 3 6.24 -22.17 2.18
C ILE A 3 4.71 -22.10 2.31
N GLY A 4 4.24 -21.55 3.43
CA GLY A 4 2.82 -21.26 3.60
C GLY A 4 2.46 -19.97 2.88
N LEU A 5 1.53 -19.98 1.93
CA LEU A 5 1.06 -18.77 1.25
C LEU A 5 -0.26 -18.30 1.85
N SER A 6 -0.25 -17.14 2.53
CA SER A 6 -1.45 -16.47 3.06
C SER A 6 -1.89 -15.35 2.13
N TYR A 7 -3.18 -15.31 1.80
CA TYR A 7 -3.77 -14.40 0.83
C TYR A 7 -5.27 -14.23 1.02
N ASP A 8 -5.81 -13.12 0.55
CA ASP A 8 -7.26 -12.88 0.46
C ASP A 8 -7.67 -12.73 -1.01
N LEU A 9 -8.68 -13.50 -1.44
CA LEU A 9 -9.16 -13.48 -2.83
C LEU A 9 -10.35 -12.56 -3.03
N LYS A 10 -10.41 -11.93 -4.22
CA LYS A 10 -11.60 -11.24 -4.76
C LYS A 10 -12.72 -12.25 -5.07
N MET A 11 -13.24 -12.92 -4.05
CA MET A 11 -14.37 -13.84 -4.19
C MET A 11 -15.65 -13.12 -3.75
N GLY A 12 -16.70 -13.16 -4.60
CA GLY A 12 -17.88 -12.34 -4.51
C GLY A 12 -18.43 -12.08 -3.11
N VAL A 13 -18.37 -10.84 -2.68
CA VAL A 13 -19.09 -10.38 -1.48
C VAL A 13 -20.56 -10.30 -1.84
N THR A 14 -21.34 -11.26 -1.37
CA THR A 14 -22.80 -11.27 -1.40
C THR A 14 -23.35 -10.47 -0.21
N GLY A 15 -23.15 -9.15 -0.20
CA GLY A 15 -23.73 -8.26 0.81
C GLY A 15 -24.44 -7.09 0.15
N GLN A 16 -25.74 -6.90 0.47
CA GLN A 16 -26.58 -5.83 -0.09
C GLN A 16 -26.12 -4.39 0.19
N HIS A 17 -24.99 -4.16 0.90
CA HIS A 17 -24.49 -2.85 1.31
C HIS A 17 -22.97 -2.69 1.18
N ALA A 18 -22.28 -3.56 0.45
CA ALA A 18 -20.84 -3.37 0.21
C ALA A 18 -20.62 -2.24 -0.81
N VAL A 19 -19.69 -1.32 -0.50
CA VAL A 19 -19.20 -0.36 -1.50
C VAL A 19 -18.58 -1.13 -2.67
N ASP A 20 -18.67 -0.58 -3.88
CA ASP A 20 -18.23 -1.26 -5.12
C ASP A 20 -16.71 -1.54 -5.19
N ASP A 21 -15.95 -1.00 -4.26
CA ASP A 21 -14.50 -1.14 -4.12
C ASP A 21 -14.07 -1.97 -2.88
N ALA A 22 -15.02 -2.62 -2.21
CA ALA A 22 -14.75 -3.36 -0.97
C ALA A 22 -13.63 -4.41 -1.08
N LEU A 23 -13.41 -4.96 -2.28
CA LEU A 23 -12.44 -6.03 -2.54
C LEU A 23 -11.22 -5.58 -3.38
N GLU A 24 -11.01 -4.28 -3.56
CA GLU A 24 -9.93 -3.80 -4.45
C GLU A 24 -8.52 -4.15 -3.96
N GLU A 25 -8.34 -4.30 -2.65
CA GLU A 25 -7.07 -4.72 -2.07
C GLU A 25 -6.79 -6.22 -2.25
N TYR A 26 -7.84 -7.04 -2.41
CA TYR A 26 -7.69 -8.49 -2.46
C TYR A 26 -7.12 -8.97 -3.79
N ASP A 27 -6.39 -10.08 -3.73
CA ASP A 27 -5.71 -10.66 -4.87
C ASP A 27 -6.63 -11.43 -5.82
N SER A 28 -6.17 -11.58 -7.06
CA SER A 28 -6.78 -12.50 -8.01
C SER A 28 -6.23 -13.93 -7.83
N PRO A 29 -6.96 -14.97 -8.24
CA PRO A 29 -6.42 -16.32 -8.32
C PRO A 29 -5.12 -16.41 -9.13
N ASP A 30 -5.00 -15.63 -10.22
CA ASP A 30 -3.81 -15.59 -11.06
C ASP A 30 -2.57 -15.10 -10.29
N THR A 31 -2.73 -14.12 -9.39
CA THR A 31 -1.64 -13.67 -8.51
C THR A 31 -1.11 -14.81 -7.63
N VAL A 32 -2.03 -15.55 -7.01
CA VAL A 32 -1.69 -16.70 -6.15
C VAL A 32 -0.97 -17.79 -6.95
N GLU A 33 -1.44 -18.11 -8.17
CA GLU A 33 -0.79 -19.08 -9.05
C GLU A 33 0.61 -18.65 -9.48
N LEU A 34 0.79 -17.37 -9.84
CA LEU A 34 2.10 -16.84 -10.25
C LEU A 34 3.13 -16.87 -9.09
N ILE A 35 2.71 -16.55 -7.87
CA ILE A 35 3.56 -16.63 -6.68
C ILE A 35 3.90 -18.10 -6.38
N THR A 36 2.90 -18.99 -6.45
CA THR A 36 3.11 -20.45 -6.28
C THR A 36 4.15 -20.95 -7.27
N ALA A 37 3.97 -20.67 -8.56
CA ALA A 37 4.90 -21.10 -9.61
C ALA A 37 6.31 -20.50 -9.42
N ALA A 38 6.42 -19.27 -8.90
CA ALA A 38 7.71 -18.67 -8.61
C ALA A 38 8.49 -19.49 -7.56
N PHE A 39 7.82 -19.91 -6.48
CA PHE A 39 8.45 -20.74 -5.42
C PHE A 39 8.75 -22.16 -5.90
N GLU A 40 7.82 -22.81 -6.60
CA GLU A 40 8.04 -24.14 -7.17
C GLU A 40 9.23 -24.16 -8.15
N SER A 41 9.40 -23.08 -8.96
CA SER A 41 10.55 -22.93 -9.84
C SER A 41 11.91 -22.85 -9.13
N ARG A 42 11.89 -22.56 -7.81
CA ARG A 42 13.05 -22.54 -6.91
C ARG A 42 13.19 -23.85 -6.10
N GLY A 43 12.32 -24.84 -6.33
CA GLY A 43 12.33 -26.13 -5.65
C GLY A 43 11.67 -26.11 -4.27
N HIS A 44 10.79 -25.14 -3.99
CA HIS A 44 9.99 -25.10 -2.76
C HIS A 44 8.63 -25.76 -2.95
N GLU A 45 8.09 -26.34 -1.88
CA GLU A 45 6.71 -26.79 -1.79
C GLU A 45 5.84 -25.63 -1.30
N VAL A 46 4.67 -25.41 -1.90
CA VAL A 46 3.75 -24.33 -1.48
C VAL A 46 2.50 -24.92 -0.84
N VAL A 47 2.20 -24.46 0.38
CA VAL A 47 0.98 -24.78 1.12
C VAL A 47 0.07 -23.56 1.12
N ARG A 48 -1.12 -23.66 0.56
CA ARG A 48 -2.10 -22.57 0.50
C ARG A 48 -2.81 -22.41 1.84
N LEU A 49 -2.40 -21.43 2.63
CA LEU A 49 -3.01 -21.15 3.93
C LEU A 49 -4.32 -20.36 3.79
N GLY A 50 -4.48 -19.57 2.72
CA GLY A 50 -5.65 -18.70 2.54
C GLY A 50 -5.65 -17.49 3.48
N GLY A 51 -6.84 -16.92 3.74
CA GLY A 51 -7.05 -15.78 4.61
C GLY A 51 -8.27 -15.98 5.53
N GLY A 52 -8.44 -15.11 6.53
CA GLY A 52 -9.55 -15.15 7.47
C GLY A 52 -9.65 -16.50 8.23
N GLU A 53 -10.86 -17.08 8.31
CA GLU A 53 -11.10 -18.35 9.01
C GLU A 53 -10.32 -19.53 8.39
N GLN A 54 -10.25 -19.56 7.05
CA GLN A 54 -9.48 -20.61 6.35
C GLN A 54 -7.99 -20.58 6.78
N PHE A 55 -7.40 -19.39 6.92
CA PHE A 55 -6.04 -19.27 7.42
C PHE A 55 -5.90 -19.84 8.84
N LEU A 56 -6.83 -19.52 9.74
CA LEU A 56 -6.81 -20.02 11.13
C LEU A 56 -6.84 -21.53 11.21
N ASP A 57 -7.65 -22.16 10.36
CA ASP A 57 -7.75 -23.61 10.31
C ASP A 57 -6.48 -24.23 9.72
N ASN A 58 -6.01 -23.72 8.58
CA ASN A 58 -4.87 -24.29 7.88
C ASN A 58 -3.56 -24.10 8.65
N VAL A 59 -3.28 -22.91 9.20
CA VAL A 59 -2.02 -22.63 9.90
C VAL A 59 -1.79 -23.50 11.14
N ARG A 60 -2.86 -24.02 11.73
CA ARG A 60 -2.79 -24.93 12.91
C ARG A 60 -2.51 -26.36 12.54
N HIS A 61 -2.86 -26.79 11.33
CA HIS A 61 -2.75 -28.18 10.89
C HIS A 61 -1.57 -28.38 9.92
N GLU A 62 -1.21 -27.37 9.17
CA GLU A 62 -0.13 -27.42 8.18
C GLU A 62 1.20 -27.01 8.83
N LYS A 63 2.22 -27.85 8.63
CA LYS A 63 3.59 -27.49 9.04
C LYS A 63 4.25 -26.74 7.88
N VAL A 64 4.65 -25.51 8.12
CA VAL A 64 5.38 -24.67 7.17
C VAL A 64 6.68 -24.17 7.79
N ASP A 65 7.72 -24.00 6.99
CA ASP A 65 9.01 -23.46 7.43
C ASP A 65 8.96 -21.94 7.55
N ILE A 66 8.20 -21.28 6.66
CA ILE A 66 7.98 -19.84 6.61
C ILE A 66 6.64 -19.55 5.94
N ALA A 67 5.95 -18.51 6.39
CA ALA A 67 4.75 -18.01 5.74
C ALA A 67 5.10 -16.83 4.82
N PHE A 68 4.73 -16.90 3.54
CA PHE A 68 4.75 -15.76 2.62
C PHE A 68 3.40 -15.07 2.69
N ASN A 69 3.38 -13.87 3.29
CA ASN A 69 2.15 -13.14 3.58
C ASN A 69 1.86 -12.08 2.52
N ILE A 70 0.69 -12.18 1.89
CA ILE A 70 0.09 -11.16 1.03
C ILE A 70 -1.38 -10.88 1.42
N ALA A 71 -1.81 -11.35 2.60
CA ALA A 71 -3.20 -11.19 3.04
C ALA A 71 -3.43 -9.81 3.64
N GLU A 72 -4.46 -9.12 3.15
CA GLU A 72 -4.88 -7.77 3.56
C GLU A 72 -5.66 -7.77 4.89
N GLY A 73 -6.10 -8.95 5.34
CA GLY A 73 -6.91 -9.12 6.53
C GLY A 73 -8.39 -8.84 6.34
N ARG A 74 -9.16 -9.00 7.40
CA ARG A 74 -10.64 -8.96 7.36
C ARG A 74 -11.21 -7.76 8.10
N GLY A 75 -12.32 -7.23 7.56
CA GLY A 75 -13.08 -6.14 8.15
C GLY A 75 -12.58 -4.75 7.74
N SER A 76 -13.06 -3.72 8.46
CA SER A 76 -12.76 -2.30 8.21
C SER A 76 -11.88 -1.67 9.33
N HIS A 77 -11.29 -2.50 10.17
CA HIS A 77 -10.45 -2.02 11.27
C HIS A 77 -9.11 -1.49 10.76
N ARG A 78 -8.60 -0.42 11.38
CA ARG A 78 -7.31 0.21 11.04
C ARG A 78 -6.08 -0.67 11.24
N SER A 79 -6.25 -1.87 11.82
CA SER A 79 -5.17 -2.84 12.07
C SER A 79 -5.43 -4.19 11.38
N ARG A 80 -6.28 -4.23 10.32
CA ARG A 80 -6.64 -5.51 9.69
C ARG A 80 -5.45 -6.23 9.07
N GLU A 81 -4.51 -5.52 8.45
CA GLU A 81 -3.30 -6.11 7.86
C GLU A 81 -2.39 -6.77 8.90
N ALA A 82 -2.47 -6.34 10.16
CA ALA A 82 -1.72 -6.92 11.26
C ALA A 82 -2.25 -8.28 11.73
N GLN A 83 -3.44 -8.71 11.29
CA GLN A 83 -4.09 -9.94 11.79
C GLN A 83 -3.25 -11.18 11.52
N ILE A 84 -2.82 -11.38 10.28
CA ILE A 84 -2.04 -12.58 9.90
C ILE A 84 -0.67 -12.61 10.59
N PRO A 85 0.17 -11.55 10.52
CA PRO A 85 1.46 -11.58 11.21
C PRO A 85 1.33 -11.73 12.73
N SER A 86 0.28 -11.16 13.37
CA SER A 86 0.06 -11.37 14.82
C SER A 86 -0.18 -12.83 15.19
N ILE A 87 -0.90 -13.57 14.34
CA ILE A 87 -1.14 -14.99 14.55
C ILE A 87 0.15 -15.79 14.31
N LEU A 88 0.91 -15.44 13.28
CA LEU A 88 2.18 -16.08 12.97
C LEU A 88 3.21 -15.89 14.10
N GLU A 89 3.30 -14.68 14.67
CA GLU A 89 4.15 -14.41 15.84
C GLU A 89 3.70 -15.21 17.07
N MET A 90 2.39 -15.30 17.34
CA MET A 90 1.84 -16.08 18.44
C MET A 90 2.16 -17.58 18.31
N LEU A 91 2.33 -18.08 17.08
CA LEU A 91 2.64 -19.49 16.77
C LEU A 91 4.14 -19.73 16.53
N ASP A 92 5.00 -18.73 16.69
CA ASP A 92 6.44 -18.79 16.40
C ASP A 92 6.75 -19.24 14.96
N ILE A 93 5.88 -18.88 14.00
CA ILE A 93 6.06 -19.18 12.57
C ILE A 93 6.77 -18.00 11.89
N PRO A 94 7.95 -18.20 11.28
CA PRO A 94 8.62 -17.22 10.45
C PRO A 94 7.72 -16.71 9.32
N TYR A 95 7.85 -15.42 8.94
CA TYR A 95 7.01 -14.84 7.88
C TYR A 95 7.71 -13.72 7.12
N THR A 96 7.23 -13.44 5.91
CA THR A 96 7.68 -12.32 5.07
C THR A 96 6.90 -11.05 5.38
N GLY A 97 7.55 -9.90 5.18
CA GLY A 97 6.98 -8.59 5.35
C GLY A 97 7.12 -8.02 6.76
N SER A 98 6.53 -6.87 6.92
CA SER A 98 6.59 -6.07 8.14
C SER A 98 5.80 -6.70 9.28
N ASP A 99 6.17 -6.35 10.52
CA ASP A 99 5.50 -6.84 11.72
C ASP A 99 4.11 -6.22 11.94
N PRO A 100 3.31 -6.77 12.89
CA PRO A 100 1.96 -6.28 13.15
C PRO A 100 1.88 -4.80 13.50
N GLN A 101 2.88 -4.27 14.22
CA GLN A 101 2.91 -2.86 14.60
C GLN A 101 3.09 -1.95 13.38
N CYS A 102 4.05 -2.27 12.54
CA CYS A 102 4.31 -1.54 11.30
C CYS A 102 3.07 -1.53 10.38
N LEU A 103 2.48 -2.70 10.12
CA LEU A 103 1.30 -2.82 9.27
C LEU A 103 0.10 -2.03 9.82
N ALA A 104 -0.17 -2.13 11.13
CA ALA A 104 -1.26 -1.39 11.76
C ALA A 104 -1.06 0.13 11.71
N VAL A 105 0.18 0.60 11.87
CA VAL A 105 0.52 2.03 11.78
C VAL A 105 0.42 2.51 10.34
N CYS A 106 0.97 1.80 9.38
CA CYS A 106 1.02 2.23 7.98
C CYS A 106 -0.36 2.29 7.33
N LEU A 107 -1.29 1.42 7.73
CA LEU A 107 -2.67 1.48 7.26
C LEU A 107 -3.43 2.71 7.81
N ASP A 108 -3.08 3.20 9.02
CA ASP A 108 -3.61 4.42 9.62
C ASP A 108 -2.86 5.66 9.08
N LYS A 109 -3.31 6.19 7.92
CA LYS A 109 -2.67 7.34 7.26
C LYS A 109 -2.41 8.53 8.20
N PRO A 110 -3.36 8.98 9.04
CA PRO A 110 -3.11 10.04 10.01
C PRO A 110 -2.01 9.73 11.02
N ALA A 111 -1.93 8.48 11.51
CA ALA A 111 -0.88 8.05 12.43
C ALA A 111 0.48 8.02 11.75
N THR A 112 0.55 7.43 10.55
CA THR A 112 1.76 7.39 9.73
C THR A 112 2.32 8.78 9.46
N LYS A 113 1.47 9.72 9.02
CA LYS A 113 1.89 11.11 8.76
C LYS A 113 2.45 11.81 9.99
N LYS A 114 1.87 11.57 11.17
CA LYS A 114 2.39 12.14 12.43
C LYS A 114 3.78 11.60 12.76
N LEU A 115 4.02 10.30 12.52
CA LEU A 115 5.31 9.67 12.80
C LEU A 115 6.39 10.15 11.82
N VAL A 116 6.14 10.11 10.53
CA VAL A 116 7.12 10.54 9.54
C VAL A 116 7.44 12.04 9.63
N ALA A 117 6.46 12.87 10.02
CA ALA A 117 6.69 14.29 10.26
C ALA A 117 7.64 14.56 11.44
N ALA A 118 7.69 13.66 12.44
CA ALA A 118 8.66 13.74 13.54
C ALA A 118 10.10 13.51 13.10
N ASP A 119 10.29 12.86 11.95
CA ASP A 119 11.59 12.62 11.29
C ASP A 119 11.85 13.59 10.12
N ASP A 120 11.23 14.78 10.15
CA ASP A 120 11.39 15.84 9.16
C ASP A 120 11.02 15.44 7.72
N ILE A 121 10.17 14.43 7.55
CA ILE A 121 9.61 14.08 6.24
C ILE A 121 8.46 15.03 5.91
N ILE A 122 8.59 15.71 4.78
CA ILE A 122 7.56 16.66 4.32
C ILE A 122 6.32 15.88 3.88
N THR A 123 5.16 16.27 4.41
CA THR A 123 3.86 15.70 4.04
C THR A 123 2.83 16.84 3.89
N PRO A 124 1.81 16.71 3.00
CA PRO A 124 0.76 17.72 2.87
C PRO A 124 0.04 17.97 4.21
N LYS A 125 -0.52 19.15 4.40
CA LYS A 125 -1.41 19.43 5.54
C LYS A 125 -2.62 18.51 5.49
N TRP A 126 -3.10 18.07 6.67
CA TRP A 126 -4.29 17.23 6.75
C TRP A 126 -5.12 17.51 7.99
N LEU A 127 -6.41 17.18 7.90
CA LEU A 127 -7.35 17.09 9.01
C LEU A 127 -8.01 15.71 8.99
N THR A 128 -8.45 15.26 10.16
CA THR A 128 -9.18 13.98 10.29
C THR A 128 -10.44 14.20 11.10
N MET A 129 -11.57 13.69 10.63
CA MET A 129 -12.87 13.78 11.30
C MET A 129 -13.47 12.37 11.40
N ALA A 130 -13.94 12.00 12.59
CA ALA A 130 -14.50 10.69 12.89
C ALA A 130 -16.05 10.69 13.01
N SER A 131 -16.68 11.85 12.98
CA SER A 131 -18.13 12.00 13.17
C SER A 131 -18.70 13.18 12.39
N GLU A 132 -20.01 13.15 12.14
CA GLU A 132 -20.70 14.31 11.57
C GLU A 132 -20.61 15.56 12.44
N GLN A 133 -20.55 15.41 13.75
CA GLN A 133 -20.39 16.54 14.67
C GLN A 133 -19.04 17.21 14.41
N GLU A 134 -17.95 16.46 14.28
CA GLU A 134 -16.63 17.01 13.95
C GLU A 134 -16.64 17.69 12.58
N LEU A 135 -17.29 17.08 11.57
CA LEU A 135 -17.46 17.70 10.26
C LEU A 135 -18.15 19.07 10.33
N ARG A 136 -19.18 19.20 11.18
CA ARG A 136 -19.92 20.47 11.35
C ARG A 136 -19.12 21.55 12.11
N CYS A 137 -18.22 21.13 13.01
CA CYS A 137 -17.41 22.03 13.83
C CYS A 137 -16.08 22.42 13.18
N THR A 138 -15.69 21.79 12.06
CA THR A 138 -14.43 22.06 11.38
C THR A 138 -14.46 23.42 10.68
N ALA A 139 -13.39 24.20 10.83
CA ALA A 139 -13.19 25.46 10.14
C ALA A 139 -12.72 25.23 8.69
N TRP A 140 -13.63 24.80 7.84
CA TRP A 140 -13.37 24.39 6.46
C TRP A 140 -12.72 25.47 5.59
N GLU A 141 -13.05 26.73 5.85
CA GLU A 141 -12.56 27.88 5.05
C GLU A 141 -11.07 28.16 5.32
N ASP A 142 -10.53 27.68 6.43
CA ASP A 142 -9.12 27.87 6.80
C ASP A 142 -8.21 26.79 6.19
N PHE A 143 -8.80 25.77 5.55
CA PHE A 143 -8.04 24.68 4.93
C PHE A 143 -7.61 25.04 3.51
N PRO A 144 -6.39 24.67 3.04
CA PRO A 144 -5.94 24.93 1.69
C PRO A 144 -6.72 24.09 0.65
N TYR A 145 -7.10 24.71 -0.47
CA TYR A 145 -7.74 24.07 -1.62
C TYR A 145 -6.92 24.26 -2.89
N PRO A 146 -6.92 23.27 -3.83
CA PRO A 146 -7.72 22.04 -3.79
C PRO A 146 -7.25 21.05 -2.71
N ALA A 147 -8.14 20.15 -2.29
CA ALA A 147 -7.88 19.15 -1.27
C ALA A 147 -8.44 17.78 -1.68
N ILE A 148 -7.80 16.69 -1.24
CA ILE A 148 -8.30 15.33 -1.44
C ILE A 148 -9.02 14.88 -0.19
N VAL A 149 -10.23 14.33 -0.36
CA VAL A 149 -11.02 13.70 0.69
C VAL A 149 -10.97 12.20 0.52
N LYS A 150 -10.53 11.47 1.55
CA LYS A 150 -10.33 10.01 1.48
C LYS A 150 -10.61 9.32 2.82
N PRO A 151 -10.94 8.01 2.84
CA PRO A 151 -10.99 7.24 4.06
C PRO A 151 -9.59 7.20 4.72
N ALA A 152 -9.56 7.14 6.07
CA ALA A 152 -8.30 7.17 6.82
C ALA A 152 -7.54 5.83 6.77
N TYR A 153 -8.24 4.68 6.60
CA TYR A 153 -7.71 3.32 6.83
C TYR A 153 -7.85 2.40 5.60
N GLU A 154 -7.89 2.94 4.40
CA GLU A 154 -8.02 2.16 3.17
C GLU A 154 -6.78 2.27 2.29
N GLY A 155 -6.43 1.16 1.62
CA GLY A 155 -5.41 1.08 0.59
C GLY A 155 -5.99 1.07 -0.83
N SER A 156 -5.17 0.80 -1.83
CA SER A 156 -5.54 0.57 -3.24
C SER A 156 -6.47 1.62 -3.86
N SER A 157 -6.38 2.88 -3.46
CA SER A 157 -7.28 3.98 -3.85
C SER A 157 -8.76 3.76 -3.50
N LYS A 158 -9.10 2.84 -2.57
CA LYS A 158 -10.46 2.69 -2.07
C LYS A 158 -10.95 4.02 -1.50
N GLY A 159 -12.12 4.44 -1.94
CA GLY A 159 -12.71 5.73 -1.55
C GLY A 159 -12.13 6.94 -2.24
N ILE A 160 -11.09 6.82 -3.05
CA ILE A 160 -10.52 7.91 -3.83
C ILE A 160 -11.13 7.86 -5.24
N ARG A 161 -12.05 8.77 -5.52
CA ARG A 161 -12.77 8.94 -6.78
C ARG A 161 -12.41 10.27 -7.42
N PHE A 162 -12.77 10.48 -8.68
CA PHE A 162 -12.62 11.81 -9.30
C PHE A 162 -13.29 12.92 -8.48
N THR A 163 -14.39 12.59 -7.77
CA THR A 163 -15.09 13.52 -6.87
C THR A 163 -14.37 13.80 -5.55
N SER A 164 -13.35 13.01 -5.22
CA SER A 164 -12.57 13.19 -3.98
C SER A 164 -11.69 14.44 -4.00
N LEU A 165 -11.44 15.02 -5.18
CA LEU A 165 -10.74 16.28 -5.32
C LEU A 165 -11.72 17.45 -5.16
N ALA A 166 -11.64 18.14 -4.04
CA ALA A 166 -12.50 19.26 -3.69
C ALA A 166 -11.78 20.61 -3.90
N TYR A 167 -12.44 21.53 -4.58
CA TYR A 167 -11.92 22.87 -4.87
C TYR A 167 -12.47 23.96 -3.94
N SER A 168 -13.29 23.58 -2.97
CA SER A 168 -13.87 24.50 -1.99
C SER A 168 -14.31 23.77 -0.71
N ALA A 169 -14.45 24.49 0.38
CA ALA A 169 -15.00 24.02 1.63
C ALA A 169 -16.30 23.24 1.46
N LYS A 170 -17.25 23.77 0.67
CA LYS A 170 -18.55 23.15 0.40
C LYS A 170 -18.41 21.77 -0.30
N GLN A 171 -17.50 21.64 -1.27
CA GLN A 171 -17.25 20.38 -1.96
C GLN A 171 -16.59 19.38 -1.01
N ALA A 172 -15.58 19.81 -0.26
CA ALA A 172 -14.87 18.98 0.72
C ALA A 172 -15.81 18.45 1.81
N GLN A 173 -16.67 19.31 2.36
CA GLN A 173 -17.66 18.92 3.37
C GLN A 173 -18.65 17.88 2.86
N LYS A 174 -19.16 18.08 1.63
CA LYS A 174 -20.08 17.11 0.99
C LYS A 174 -19.41 15.75 0.79
N GLU A 175 -18.19 15.75 0.26
CA GLU A 175 -17.45 14.51 -0.01
C GLU A 175 -17.02 13.82 1.29
N ALA A 176 -16.64 14.59 2.33
CA ALA A 176 -16.31 14.05 3.64
C ALA A 176 -17.50 13.34 4.30
N LEU A 177 -18.69 13.94 4.23
CA LEU A 177 -19.90 13.30 4.72
C LEU A 177 -20.19 11.98 3.99
N ARG A 178 -20.15 12.00 2.65
CA ARG A 178 -20.32 10.79 1.82
C ARG A 178 -19.33 9.70 2.21
N THR A 179 -18.06 10.06 2.37
CA THR A 179 -17.00 9.11 2.70
C THR A 179 -17.20 8.52 4.09
N LEU A 180 -17.55 9.33 5.09
CA LEU A 180 -17.85 8.90 6.45
C LEU A 180 -19.00 7.88 6.48
N GLU A 181 -20.10 8.16 5.74
CA GLU A 181 -21.28 7.29 5.65
C GLU A 181 -20.97 5.96 4.94
N CYS A 182 -20.25 6.03 3.80
CA CYS A 182 -19.96 4.86 2.97
C CYS A 182 -18.96 3.90 3.64
N TYR A 183 -17.88 4.42 4.20
CA TYR A 183 -16.77 3.60 4.72
C TYR A 183 -16.86 3.36 6.24
N ARG A 184 -17.71 4.10 6.97
CA ARG A 184 -17.92 3.95 8.43
C ARG A 184 -16.63 3.99 9.25
N GLN A 185 -15.71 4.85 8.84
CA GLN A 185 -14.41 5.10 9.46
C GLN A 185 -14.08 6.59 9.39
N PRO A 186 -13.09 7.09 10.12
CA PRO A 186 -12.66 8.47 9.99
C PRO A 186 -12.35 8.86 8.56
N VAL A 187 -12.71 10.07 8.18
CA VAL A 187 -12.36 10.69 6.91
C VAL A 187 -11.17 11.61 7.10
N MET A 188 -10.24 11.56 6.16
CA MET A 188 -9.10 12.47 6.08
C MET A 188 -9.30 13.43 4.91
N ILE A 189 -9.11 14.72 5.17
CA ILE A 189 -8.93 15.73 4.14
C ILE A 189 -7.46 16.11 4.10
N GLU A 190 -6.89 16.14 2.92
CA GLU A 190 -5.47 16.38 2.71
C GLU A 190 -5.27 17.44 1.61
N GLU A 191 -4.38 18.40 1.86
CA GLU A 191 -3.97 19.38 0.85
C GLU A 191 -3.49 18.67 -0.42
N PHE A 192 -4.01 19.07 -1.56
CA PHE A 192 -3.58 18.54 -2.83
C PHE A 192 -2.30 19.26 -3.27
N ILE A 193 -1.21 18.50 -3.36
CA ILE A 193 0.04 19.00 -3.93
C ILE A 193 -0.02 18.84 -5.45
N ASP A 194 0.04 19.94 -6.18
CA ASP A 194 0.18 19.88 -7.64
C ASP A 194 1.54 19.30 -8.04
N GLY A 195 1.60 18.66 -9.21
CA GLY A 195 2.84 18.04 -9.72
C GLY A 195 2.70 16.55 -10.03
N ASP A 196 3.80 15.83 -9.90
CA ASP A 196 3.91 14.43 -10.34
C ASP A 196 3.53 13.43 -9.25
N GLU A 197 2.82 12.38 -9.62
CA GLU A 197 2.56 11.19 -8.78
C GLU A 197 3.73 10.23 -8.94
N VAL A 198 4.41 9.89 -7.84
CA VAL A 198 5.64 9.10 -7.87
C VAL A 198 5.59 8.00 -6.81
N ALA A 199 5.95 6.79 -7.22
CA ALA A 199 6.08 5.64 -6.34
C ALA A 199 7.54 5.17 -6.29
N VAL A 200 8.01 4.78 -5.10
CA VAL A 200 9.35 4.23 -4.87
C VAL A 200 9.22 2.82 -4.30
N GLY A 201 9.75 1.83 -5.01
CA GLY A 201 9.77 0.43 -4.55
C GLY A 201 11.05 0.12 -3.78
N ILE A 202 10.93 -0.56 -2.65
CA ILE A 202 12.05 -0.96 -1.79
C ILE A 202 11.96 -2.46 -1.56
N ILE A 203 13.11 -3.18 -1.62
CA ILE A 203 13.26 -4.59 -1.24
C ILE A 203 14.56 -4.77 -0.45
N GLY A 204 14.54 -5.62 0.57
CA GLY A 204 15.68 -5.96 1.41
C GLY A 204 15.64 -5.29 2.77
N ASN A 205 16.53 -5.73 3.68
CA ASN A 205 16.62 -5.24 5.04
C ASN A 205 17.97 -4.54 5.33
N ASN A 206 19.06 -5.17 4.93
CA ASN A 206 20.40 -4.61 5.15
C ASN A 206 21.39 -5.15 4.11
N PRO A 207 21.69 -4.38 3.04
CA PRO A 207 21.17 -3.03 2.76
C PRO A 207 19.75 -3.04 2.17
N HIS A 208 19.01 -1.96 2.39
CA HIS A 208 17.79 -1.68 1.66
C HIS A 208 18.11 -1.36 0.18
N ARG A 209 17.31 -1.89 -0.74
CA ARG A 209 17.53 -1.69 -2.19
C ARG A 209 16.32 -1.03 -2.80
N ILE A 210 16.52 0.13 -3.41
CA ILE A 210 15.48 0.74 -4.26
C ILE A 210 15.37 -0.07 -5.54
N VAL A 211 14.19 -0.64 -5.79
CA VAL A 211 13.85 -1.38 -7.00
C VAL A 211 13.74 -0.43 -8.18
N GLY A 212 13.12 0.72 -7.95
CA GLY A 212 12.95 1.79 -8.91
C GLY A 212 12.21 2.97 -8.31
N ILE A 213 12.22 4.08 -9.04
CA ILE A 213 11.40 5.27 -8.80
C ILE A 213 10.56 5.46 -10.05
N MET A 214 9.24 5.35 -9.92
CA MET A 214 8.29 5.32 -11.02
C MET A 214 7.35 6.51 -10.95
N ARG A 215 7.21 7.24 -12.07
CA ARG A 215 6.24 8.32 -12.24
C ARG A 215 5.01 7.80 -12.97
N VAL A 216 3.83 8.17 -12.49
CA VAL A 216 2.54 7.92 -13.15
C VAL A 216 2.20 9.14 -14.01
N VAL A 217 2.13 8.97 -15.32
CA VAL A 217 1.95 10.06 -16.29
C VAL A 217 0.55 9.97 -16.90
N PRO A 218 -0.35 10.93 -16.64
CA PRO A 218 -1.67 10.92 -17.26
C PRO A 218 -1.55 11.16 -18.77
N ARG A 219 -2.22 10.31 -19.57
CA ARG A 219 -2.25 10.47 -21.05
C ARG A 219 -2.98 11.73 -21.50
N LYS A 220 -3.92 12.21 -20.68
CA LYS A 220 -4.65 13.46 -20.92
C LYS A 220 -4.38 14.44 -19.78
N LYS A 221 -3.78 15.57 -20.09
CA LYS A 221 -3.51 16.65 -19.13
C LYS A 221 -4.73 17.59 -19.06
N ASN A 222 -5.75 17.20 -18.32
CA ASN A 222 -6.95 18.01 -18.09
C ASN A 222 -7.08 18.34 -16.60
N GLY A 223 -6.55 19.49 -16.19
CA GLY A 223 -6.60 19.92 -14.77
C GLY A 223 -5.68 19.11 -13.85
N HIS A 224 -6.05 19.05 -12.57
CA HIS A 224 -5.30 18.32 -11.58
C HIS A 224 -5.52 16.79 -11.71
N PHE A 225 -4.42 16.06 -11.77
CA PHE A 225 -4.45 14.60 -11.86
C PHE A 225 -4.43 13.98 -10.47
N ILE A 226 -5.32 13.02 -10.22
CA ILE A 226 -5.32 12.13 -9.07
C ILE A 226 -5.30 10.67 -9.53
N TYR A 227 -4.49 9.84 -8.89
CA TYR A 227 -4.43 8.40 -9.16
C TYR A 227 -5.60 7.70 -8.46
N SER A 228 -6.82 8.00 -8.94
CA SER A 228 -8.07 7.50 -8.37
C SER A 228 -8.33 6.03 -8.71
N LEU A 229 -9.34 5.46 -8.09
CA LEU A 229 -9.76 4.09 -8.37
C LEU A 229 -10.17 3.88 -9.83
N GLU A 230 -10.83 4.86 -10.45
CA GLU A 230 -11.18 4.80 -11.88
C GLU A 230 -9.92 4.73 -12.74
N VAL A 231 -8.87 5.47 -12.39
CA VAL A 231 -7.59 5.43 -13.10
C VAL A 231 -6.92 4.09 -12.91
N LYS A 232 -6.89 3.55 -11.69
CA LYS A 232 -6.29 2.23 -11.42
C LYS A 232 -7.01 1.10 -12.15
N ARG A 233 -8.35 1.15 -12.24
CA ARG A 233 -9.13 0.14 -12.96
C ARG A 233 -8.91 0.18 -14.47
N ASP A 234 -8.62 1.34 -15.03
CA ASP A 234 -8.41 1.54 -16.48
C ASP A 234 -7.01 2.11 -16.79
N TYR A 235 -6.00 1.70 -16.02
CA TYR A 235 -4.65 2.24 -16.12
C TYR A 235 -4.05 2.10 -17.52
N LEU A 236 -4.35 1.02 -18.24
CA LEU A 236 -3.87 0.77 -19.61
C LEU A 236 -4.29 1.86 -20.61
N ASN A 237 -5.42 2.54 -20.37
CA ASN A 237 -5.95 3.57 -21.26
C ASN A 237 -5.71 4.99 -20.73
N LEU A 238 -5.53 5.17 -19.43
CA LEU A 238 -5.54 6.49 -18.78
C LEU A 238 -4.16 7.01 -18.40
N VAL A 239 -3.19 6.13 -18.18
CA VAL A 239 -1.84 6.52 -17.76
C VAL A 239 -0.76 5.79 -18.54
N ASP A 240 0.42 6.36 -18.55
CA ASP A 240 1.69 5.73 -18.88
C ASP A 240 2.56 5.74 -17.62
N TYR A 241 3.51 4.82 -17.56
CA TYR A 241 4.49 4.75 -16.47
C TYR A 241 5.87 5.07 -16.99
N GLU A 242 6.64 5.82 -16.21
CA GLU A 242 8.05 6.09 -16.49
C GLU A 242 8.90 5.58 -15.32
N CYS A 243 9.76 4.60 -15.57
CA CYS A 243 10.72 4.05 -14.58
C CYS A 243 12.05 3.72 -15.27
N PRO A 244 13.16 4.40 -14.92
CA PRO A 244 13.26 5.47 -13.92
C PRO A 244 12.42 6.69 -14.26
N ALA A 245 11.90 7.37 -13.23
CA ALA A 245 11.12 8.59 -13.40
C ALA A 245 11.99 9.70 -14.02
N HIS A 246 11.45 10.42 -15.02
CA HIS A 246 12.13 11.57 -15.62
C HIS A 246 11.89 12.83 -14.77
N LEU A 247 12.64 12.95 -13.67
CA LEU A 247 12.64 14.09 -12.76
C LEU A 247 14.05 14.66 -12.64
N ASP A 248 14.16 15.86 -12.06
CA ASP A 248 15.44 16.45 -11.73
C ASP A 248 16.28 15.50 -10.85
N PRO A 249 17.61 15.39 -11.06
CA PRO A 249 18.49 14.55 -10.25
C PRO A 249 18.37 14.80 -8.75
N GLU A 250 18.24 16.06 -8.32
CA GLU A 250 18.07 16.44 -6.92
C GLU A 250 16.74 15.91 -6.34
N ALA A 251 15.64 15.97 -7.13
CA ALA A 251 14.36 15.39 -6.72
C ALA A 251 14.44 13.86 -6.62
N MET A 252 15.14 13.21 -7.54
CA MET A 252 15.37 11.76 -7.50
C MET A 252 16.16 11.32 -6.26
N GLU A 253 17.20 12.07 -5.88
CA GLU A 253 17.99 11.82 -4.68
C GLU A 253 17.13 12.00 -3.41
N LYS A 254 16.40 13.12 -3.31
CA LYS A 254 15.48 13.37 -2.19
C LYS A 254 14.40 12.30 -2.05
N LEU A 255 13.84 11.81 -3.16
CA LEU A 255 12.87 10.69 -3.16
C LEU A 255 13.49 9.43 -2.60
N ALA A 256 14.70 9.08 -3.06
CA ALA A 256 15.43 7.91 -2.58
C ALA A 256 15.71 7.99 -1.07
N GLU A 257 16.30 9.08 -0.61
CA GLU A 257 16.63 9.31 0.80
C GLU A 257 15.37 9.30 1.69
N SER A 258 14.33 10.07 1.29
CA SER A 258 13.07 10.14 2.04
C SER A 258 12.39 8.78 2.13
N SER A 259 12.42 7.99 1.05
CA SER A 259 11.82 6.65 1.03
C SER A 259 12.48 5.69 1.99
N LEU A 260 13.82 5.66 2.00
CA LEU A 260 14.59 4.83 2.92
C LEU A 260 14.37 5.27 4.37
N LYS A 261 14.38 6.58 4.62
CA LYS A 261 14.13 7.15 5.95
C LYS A 261 12.72 6.79 6.47
N VAL A 262 11.70 6.89 5.62
CA VAL A 262 10.32 6.47 5.97
C VAL A 262 10.26 4.97 6.26
N PHE A 263 10.91 4.13 5.43
CA PHE A 263 10.94 2.69 5.60
C PHE A 263 11.55 2.30 6.96
N GLU A 264 12.67 2.93 7.34
CA GLU A 264 13.34 2.70 8.62
C GLU A 264 12.54 3.25 9.80
N ALA A 265 12.04 4.47 9.73
CA ALA A 265 11.29 5.13 10.81
C ALA A 265 10.01 4.37 11.20
N LEU A 266 9.36 3.73 10.24
CA LEU A 266 8.15 2.94 10.48
C LEU A 266 8.44 1.45 10.78
N GLY A 267 9.70 1.03 10.77
CA GLY A 267 10.12 -0.34 11.05
C GLY A 267 9.70 -1.33 9.97
N CYS A 268 9.59 -0.89 8.72
CA CYS A 268 9.27 -1.76 7.59
C CYS A 268 10.33 -2.83 7.39
N ARG A 269 9.90 -3.99 6.85
CA ARG A 269 10.76 -5.15 6.62
C ARG A 269 10.49 -5.76 5.26
N ASP A 270 11.55 -6.29 4.66
CA ASP A 270 11.59 -7.10 3.45
C ASP A 270 11.22 -6.34 2.19
N PHE A 271 10.08 -5.64 2.15
CA PHE A 271 9.65 -4.85 1.00
C PHE A 271 8.59 -3.81 1.37
N ALA A 272 8.53 -2.73 0.59
CA ALA A 272 7.47 -1.73 0.66
C ALA A 272 7.39 -0.91 -0.64
N ARG A 273 6.30 -0.15 -0.79
CA ARG A 273 6.16 0.93 -1.76
C ARG A 273 5.84 2.23 -1.03
N VAL A 274 6.59 3.27 -1.30
CA VAL A 274 6.38 4.61 -0.75
C VAL A 274 5.84 5.52 -1.85
N ASP A 275 4.74 6.20 -1.59
CA ASP A 275 4.06 7.03 -2.56
C ASP A 275 4.21 8.52 -2.21
N PHE A 276 4.59 9.32 -3.21
CA PHE A 276 4.85 10.76 -3.10
C PHE A 276 4.09 11.56 -4.15
N ARG A 277 3.89 12.83 -3.83
CA ARG A 277 3.67 13.86 -4.85
C ARG A 277 4.89 14.76 -4.90
N VAL A 278 5.42 14.98 -6.10
CA VAL A 278 6.57 15.87 -6.32
C VAL A 278 6.07 17.17 -6.91
N SER A 279 6.26 18.27 -6.16
CA SER A 279 5.80 19.58 -6.62
C SER A 279 6.59 20.06 -7.86
N PRO A 280 6.12 21.10 -8.58
CA PRO A 280 6.86 21.68 -9.70
C PRO A 280 8.26 22.17 -9.33
N GLU A 281 8.49 22.50 -8.06
CA GLU A 281 9.80 22.90 -7.49
C GLU A 281 10.71 21.71 -7.16
N GLY A 282 10.27 20.47 -7.45
CA GLY A 282 11.03 19.25 -7.15
C GLY A 282 11.02 18.82 -5.69
N ILE A 283 10.05 19.28 -4.89
CA ILE A 283 9.91 18.91 -3.48
C ILE A 283 9.03 17.66 -3.36
N PRO A 284 9.54 16.53 -2.83
CA PRO A 284 8.74 15.34 -2.58
C PRO A 284 7.90 15.51 -1.30
N TYR A 285 6.59 15.35 -1.43
CA TYR A 285 5.64 15.29 -0.32
C TYR A 285 5.20 13.84 -0.12
N PHE A 286 5.49 13.29 1.03
CA PHE A 286 5.08 11.94 1.41
C PHE A 286 3.56 11.84 1.51
N ILE A 287 2.97 10.89 0.80
CA ILE A 287 1.53 10.62 0.81
C ILE A 287 1.21 9.42 1.70
N GLU A 288 1.81 8.27 1.42
CA GLU A 288 1.62 7.02 2.16
C GLU A 288 2.79 6.04 1.94
N ILE A 289 2.85 5.02 2.75
CA ILE A 289 3.70 3.84 2.53
C ILE A 289 2.82 2.59 2.60
N ASN A 290 3.11 1.65 1.73
CA ASN A 290 2.46 0.34 1.66
C ASN A 290 3.49 -0.74 1.99
N PRO A 291 3.58 -1.21 3.25
CA PRO A 291 4.52 -2.27 3.66
C PRO A 291 4.04 -3.68 3.27
N LEU A 292 2.87 -3.76 2.65
CA LEU A 292 2.31 -4.97 2.03
C LEU A 292 1.81 -4.61 0.61
N PRO A 293 2.70 -4.13 -0.29
CA PRO A 293 2.27 -3.77 -1.63
C PRO A 293 1.87 -5.01 -2.43
N GLY A 294 0.81 -4.90 -3.23
CA GLY A 294 0.36 -6.00 -4.08
C GLY A 294 1.46 -6.56 -4.98
N LEU A 295 1.44 -7.86 -5.19
CA LEU A 295 2.43 -8.60 -6.01
C LEU A 295 1.82 -9.19 -7.29
N GLY A 296 0.62 -8.81 -7.67
CA GLY A 296 0.02 -9.13 -8.96
C GLY A 296 0.70 -8.39 -10.12
N THR A 297 0.55 -8.90 -11.34
CA THR A 297 1.20 -8.33 -12.55
C THR A 297 0.79 -6.89 -12.87
N TYR A 298 -0.32 -6.44 -12.32
CA TYR A 298 -0.89 -5.10 -12.45
C TYR A 298 -0.51 -4.15 -11.30
N SER A 299 0.22 -4.65 -10.30
CA SER A 299 0.62 -3.86 -9.13
C SER A 299 1.82 -2.97 -9.43
N ASP A 300 1.82 -1.76 -8.89
CA ASP A 300 2.83 -0.74 -9.18
C ASP A 300 4.26 -1.22 -8.91
N LEU A 301 4.50 -1.97 -7.81
CA LEU A 301 5.82 -2.54 -7.50
C LEU A 301 6.29 -3.52 -8.59
N ILE A 302 5.39 -4.36 -9.11
CA ILE A 302 5.72 -5.33 -10.16
C ILE A 302 5.91 -4.64 -11.51
N ILE A 303 5.08 -3.65 -11.85
CA ILE A 303 5.24 -2.83 -13.06
C ILE A 303 6.60 -2.15 -13.04
N MET A 304 6.93 -1.48 -11.93
CA MET A 304 8.20 -0.81 -11.69
C MET A 304 9.39 -1.77 -11.86
N ALA A 305 9.37 -2.90 -11.17
CA ALA A 305 10.43 -3.90 -11.23
C ALA A 305 10.62 -4.43 -12.67
N LYS A 306 9.52 -4.70 -13.39
CA LYS A 306 9.56 -5.13 -14.79
C LYS A 306 10.21 -4.07 -15.69
N MET A 307 9.91 -2.80 -15.51
CA MET A 307 10.55 -1.70 -16.27
C MET A 307 12.05 -1.60 -15.95
N MET A 308 12.45 -1.96 -14.74
CA MET A 308 13.86 -2.05 -14.31
C MET A 308 14.54 -3.38 -14.71
N GLY A 309 13.88 -4.21 -15.53
CA GLY A 309 14.43 -5.44 -16.09
C GLY A 309 14.27 -6.69 -15.23
N TRP A 310 13.53 -6.63 -14.13
CA TRP A 310 13.26 -7.80 -13.29
C TRP A 310 12.11 -8.64 -13.85
N LYS A 311 12.20 -9.95 -13.67
CA LYS A 311 11.06 -10.84 -13.88
C LYS A 311 10.22 -10.92 -12.61
N HIS A 312 8.91 -11.17 -12.73
CA HIS A 312 8.00 -11.34 -11.61
C HIS A 312 8.57 -12.30 -10.54
N LYS A 313 9.01 -13.49 -10.94
CA LYS A 313 9.59 -14.50 -10.03
C LYS A 313 10.86 -14.04 -9.31
N GLU A 314 11.60 -13.09 -9.87
CA GLU A 314 12.80 -12.55 -9.24
C GLU A 314 12.41 -11.59 -8.11
N VAL A 315 11.33 -10.83 -8.27
CA VAL A 315 10.76 -9.99 -7.20
C VAL A 315 10.26 -10.86 -6.05
N ILE A 316 9.45 -11.89 -6.36
CA ILE A 316 8.93 -12.83 -5.34
C ILE A 316 10.08 -13.51 -4.60
N GLY A 317 11.10 -13.96 -5.33
CA GLY A 317 12.30 -14.55 -4.75
C GLY A 317 13.06 -13.58 -3.84
N ALA A 318 13.22 -12.32 -4.26
CA ALA A 318 13.95 -11.31 -3.48
C ALA A 318 13.23 -10.94 -2.17
N VAL A 319 11.90 -10.90 -2.17
CA VAL A 319 11.12 -10.70 -0.93
C VAL A 319 11.30 -11.87 0.03
N LEU A 320 11.25 -13.11 -0.48
CA LEU A 320 11.52 -14.29 0.34
C LEU A 320 12.97 -14.28 0.87
N ASP A 321 13.95 -13.98 0.02
CA ASP A 321 15.36 -13.96 0.40
C ASP A 321 15.63 -12.91 1.49
N ALA A 322 15.00 -11.73 1.42
CA ALA A 322 15.06 -10.69 2.45
C ALA A 322 14.51 -11.18 3.80
N ALA A 323 13.39 -11.90 3.80
CA ALA A 323 12.85 -12.49 5.01
C ALA A 323 13.76 -13.59 5.58
N LEU A 324 14.37 -14.41 4.73
CA LEU A 324 15.29 -15.47 5.17
C LEU A 324 16.57 -14.93 5.83
N GLU A 325 16.99 -13.70 5.52
CA GLU A 325 18.08 -13.04 6.26
C GLU A 325 17.72 -12.86 7.74
N ARG A 326 16.45 -12.63 8.06
CA ARG A 326 15.94 -12.50 9.46
C ARG A 326 15.74 -13.87 10.11
N TYR A 327 15.52 -14.91 9.33
CA TYR A 327 15.22 -16.28 9.79
C TYR A 327 16.22 -17.31 9.25
N PRO A 328 17.50 -17.24 9.64
CA PRO A 328 18.54 -18.12 9.11
C PRO A 328 18.30 -19.62 9.45
N GLN A 329 17.48 -19.91 10.45
CA GLN A 329 17.09 -21.28 10.78
C GLN A 329 16.28 -21.96 9.68
N CYS A 330 15.54 -21.21 8.84
CA CYS A 330 14.75 -21.76 7.74
C CYS A 330 15.62 -22.28 6.58
N VAL A 331 16.86 -21.81 6.46
CA VAL A 331 17.78 -22.14 5.35
C VAL A 331 18.60 -23.40 5.62
N ARG A 332 18.61 -23.91 6.85
CA ARG A 332 19.48 -25.01 7.32
C ARG A 332 18.85 -26.41 7.19
N VAL A 333 17.85 -26.56 6.32
CA VAL A 333 17.22 -27.89 6.08
C VAL A 333 17.79 -28.54 4.83
#